data_6f4feabf41b1f54c7ad8c33ceaa9753e
#
_entry.id   6f4feabf41b1f54c7ad8c33ceaa9753e
#
_cell.length_a   1.000
_cell.length_b   1.000
_cell.length_c   1.000
_cell.angle_alpha   90.00
_cell.angle_beta   90.00
_cell.angle_gamma   90.00
#
_symmetry.space_group_name_H-M   'P 1'
#
loop_
_entity.id
_entity.type
_entity.pdbx_description
1 polymer ?
#
loop_
_entity_poly.entity_id
_entity_poly.type
_entity_poly.pdbx_seq_one_letter_code
_entity_poly.pdbx_strand_id
1 'polypeptide(L)'
;MLSPQDLEQLESTLLPALERHHLRLLAHSLRCLQQAADDGEPLPNPQRLLAWAQRQSNLAVDPSFIPVLVEQLGKAALQLEQIALEQRCAPLELGIGDLVSWGQGQADQRLALTPPEP
;
A
#
# COMPACT_ATOMS: atom_id res chain seq x y z
N MET A 1 -5.70 -1.06 -8.91
CA MET A 1 -6.01 -2.48 -8.71
C MET A 1 -4.77 -3.33 -8.91
N LEU A 2 -4.68 -4.43 -8.18
CA LEU A 2 -3.55 -5.33 -8.33
C LEU A 2 -3.70 -6.18 -9.59
N SER A 3 -2.61 -6.28 -10.37
CA SER A 3 -2.57 -7.17 -11.51
C SER A 3 -2.34 -8.62 -11.05
N PRO A 4 -2.60 -9.63 -11.92
CA PRO A 4 -2.25 -11.01 -11.58
C PRO A 4 -0.77 -11.18 -11.24
N GLN A 5 0.12 -10.43 -11.88
CA GLN A 5 1.55 -10.46 -11.59
C GLN A 5 1.85 -9.88 -10.21
N ASP A 6 1.18 -8.79 -9.82
CA ASP A 6 1.31 -8.20 -8.49
C ASP A 6 0.89 -9.21 -7.42
N LEU A 7 -0.23 -9.89 -7.62
CA LEU A 7 -0.74 -10.89 -6.69
C LEU A 7 0.21 -12.08 -6.58
N GLU A 8 0.74 -12.56 -7.70
CA GLU A 8 1.70 -13.66 -7.71
C GLU A 8 2.95 -13.30 -6.90
N GLN A 9 3.46 -12.09 -7.09
CA GLN A 9 4.64 -11.61 -6.37
C GLN A 9 4.40 -11.55 -4.87
N LEU A 10 3.22 -11.09 -4.44
CA LEU A 10 2.82 -11.03 -3.03
C LEU A 10 2.62 -12.45 -2.45
N GLU A 11 1.95 -13.32 -3.19
CA GLU A 11 1.65 -14.68 -2.73
C GLU A 11 2.88 -15.58 -2.67
N SER A 12 3.94 -15.26 -3.43
CA SER A 12 5.17 -16.05 -3.42
C SER A 12 6.08 -15.75 -2.22
N THR A 13 5.72 -14.78 -1.37
CA THR A 13 6.51 -14.47 -0.18
C THR A 13 6.36 -15.56 0.87
N LEU A 14 7.41 -15.74 1.68
CA LEU A 14 7.40 -16.70 2.79
C LEU A 14 6.89 -16.10 4.09
N LEU A 15 6.28 -14.94 4.03
CA LEU A 15 5.74 -14.25 5.20
C LEU A 15 4.49 -14.95 5.73
N PRO A 16 4.22 -14.87 7.05
CA PRO A 16 2.97 -15.35 7.61
C PRO A 16 1.75 -14.73 6.94
N ALA A 17 0.63 -15.44 6.95
CA ALA A 17 -0.58 -15.05 6.23
C ALA A 17 -1.07 -13.64 6.60
N LEU A 18 -0.99 -13.27 7.88
CA LEU A 18 -1.41 -11.95 8.33
C LEU A 18 -0.56 -10.84 7.72
N GLU A 19 0.75 -11.04 7.66
CA GLU A 19 1.66 -10.07 7.08
C GLU A 19 1.53 -9.97 5.57
N ARG A 20 1.28 -11.09 4.89
CA ARG A 20 0.98 -11.09 3.45
C ARG A 20 -0.31 -10.32 3.17
N HIS A 21 -1.30 -10.46 4.02
CA HIS A 21 -2.54 -9.72 3.91
C HIS A 21 -2.31 -8.22 4.04
N HIS A 22 -1.50 -7.80 5.02
CA HIS A 22 -1.14 -6.41 5.22
C HIS A 22 -0.41 -5.83 3.99
N LEU A 23 0.54 -6.58 3.42
CA LEU A 23 1.25 -6.17 2.21
C LEU A 23 0.29 -6.04 1.02
N ARG A 24 -0.68 -6.93 0.92
CA ARG A 24 -1.68 -6.87 -0.15
C ARG A 24 -2.51 -5.60 -0.04
N LEU A 25 -2.91 -5.20 1.17
CA LEU A 25 -3.64 -3.97 1.40
C LEU A 25 -2.81 -2.75 1.02
N LEU A 26 -1.53 -2.73 1.42
CA LEU A 26 -0.61 -1.65 1.05
C LEU A 26 -0.41 -1.59 -0.46
N ALA A 27 -0.24 -2.72 -1.12
CA ALA A 27 -0.05 -2.78 -2.57
C ALA A 27 -1.29 -2.28 -3.30
N HIS A 28 -2.48 -2.67 -2.86
CA HIS A 28 -3.73 -2.20 -3.43
C HIS A 28 -3.86 -0.68 -3.28
N SER A 29 -3.58 -0.18 -2.07
CA SER A 29 -3.61 1.26 -1.80
C SER A 29 -2.62 2.02 -2.66
N LEU A 30 -1.41 1.48 -2.82
CA LEU A 30 -0.39 2.08 -3.70
C LEU A 30 -0.91 2.23 -5.13
N ARG A 31 -1.52 1.19 -5.68
CA ARG A 31 -2.07 1.24 -7.04
C ARG A 31 -3.20 2.27 -7.17
N CYS A 32 -4.06 2.35 -6.15
CA CYS A 32 -5.13 3.36 -6.12
C CYS A 32 -4.56 4.78 -6.09
N LEU A 33 -3.55 5.01 -5.26
CA LEU A 33 -2.91 6.31 -5.15
C LEU A 33 -2.22 6.70 -6.45
N GLN A 34 -1.57 5.75 -7.12
CA GLN A 34 -0.94 5.99 -8.42
C GLN A 34 -1.97 6.40 -9.47
N GLN A 35 -3.15 5.79 -9.45
CA GLN A 35 -4.23 6.14 -10.38
C GLN A 35 -4.83 7.52 -10.08
N ALA A 36 -4.91 7.87 -8.80
CA ALA A 36 -5.52 9.14 -8.37
C ALA A 36 -4.58 10.34 -8.57
N ALA A 37 -3.28 10.11 -8.57
CA ALA A 37 -2.29 11.19 -8.66
C ALA A 37 -2.16 11.72 -10.09
N ASP A 38 -1.87 13.02 -10.20
CA ASP A 38 -1.43 13.62 -11.46
C ASP A 38 0.07 13.36 -11.65
N ASP A 39 0.51 13.49 -12.89
CA ASP A 39 1.93 13.37 -13.22
C ASP A 39 2.74 14.39 -12.42
N GLY A 40 3.79 13.90 -11.78
CA GLY A 40 4.71 14.74 -11.00
C GLY A 40 4.30 15.00 -9.56
N GLU A 41 3.11 14.57 -9.13
CA GLU A 41 2.72 14.70 -7.73
C GLU A 41 3.31 13.58 -6.89
N PRO A 42 3.90 13.90 -5.71
CA PRO A 42 4.41 12.87 -4.83
C PRO A 42 3.30 12.02 -4.20
N LEU A 43 2.17 12.64 -3.83
CA LEU A 43 0.97 11.96 -3.32
C LEU A 43 -0.24 12.85 -3.61
N PRO A 44 -1.39 12.25 -3.96
CA PRO A 44 -2.62 13.03 -4.13
C PRO A 44 -3.12 13.56 -2.79
N ASN A 45 -3.64 14.79 -2.78
CA ASN A 45 -4.23 15.35 -1.57
C ASN A 45 -5.63 14.74 -1.33
N PRO A 46 -6.23 14.95 -0.12
CA PRO A 46 -7.53 14.37 0.20
C PRO A 46 -8.66 14.76 -0.79
N GLN A 47 -8.63 15.99 -1.29
CA GLN A 47 -9.65 16.44 -2.24
C GLN A 47 -9.55 15.69 -3.56
N ARG A 48 -8.34 15.44 -4.03
CA ARG A 48 -8.11 14.67 -5.25
C ARG A 48 -8.51 13.21 -5.07
N LEU A 49 -8.20 12.62 -3.91
CA LEU A 49 -8.63 11.26 -3.59
C LEU A 49 -10.14 11.15 -3.58
N LEU A 50 -10.83 12.12 -3.01
CA LEU A 50 -12.28 12.16 -3.00
C LEU A 50 -12.83 12.23 -4.42
N ALA A 51 -12.30 13.13 -5.25
CA ALA A 51 -12.74 13.28 -6.64
C ALA A 51 -12.49 11.99 -7.44
N TRP A 52 -11.33 11.35 -7.23
CA TRP A 52 -11.01 10.08 -7.89
C TRP A 52 -12.00 8.99 -7.48
N ALA A 53 -12.26 8.85 -6.17
CA ALA A 53 -13.18 7.83 -5.65
C ALA A 53 -14.59 8.02 -6.20
N GLN A 54 -15.06 9.27 -6.31
CA GLN A 54 -16.39 9.57 -6.83
C GLN A 54 -16.56 9.18 -8.30
N ARG A 55 -15.46 9.10 -9.04
CA ARG A 55 -15.47 8.72 -10.45
C ARG A 55 -15.40 7.21 -10.68
N GLN A 56 -15.13 6.42 -9.63
CA GLN A 56 -15.05 4.97 -9.75
C GLN A 56 -16.45 4.37 -9.85
N SER A 57 -16.76 3.67 -10.93
CA SER A 57 -18.10 3.17 -11.20
C SER A 57 -18.57 2.13 -10.18
N ASN A 58 -17.68 1.31 -9.69
CA ASN A 58 -18.00 0.28 -8.70
C ASN A 58 -18.20 0.86 -7.30
N LEU A 59 -17.74 2.09 -7.02
CA LEU A 59 -17.98 2.77 -5.75
C LEU A 59 -19.24 3.65 -5.80
N ALA A 60 -19.72 3.98 -6.98
CA ALA A 60 -20.94 4.78 -7.16
C ALA A 60 -22.19 4.04 -6.66
N VAL A 61 -22.12 2.71 -6.47
CA VAL A 61 -23.23 1.92 -5.97
C VAL A 61 -23.52 2.20 -4.50
N ASP A 62 -22.46 2.53 -3.73
CA ASP A 62 -22.60 2.85 -2.31
C ASP A 62 -21.74 4.08 -1.95
N PRO A 63 -22.33 5.29 -2.07
CA PRO A 63 -21.58 6.51 -1.76
C PRO A 63 -21.08 6.60 -0.32
N SER A 64 -21.67 5.87 0.62
CA SER A 64 -21.21 5.87 2.01
C SER A 64 -19.86 5.23 2.19
N PHE A 65 -19.40 4.43 1.24
CA PHE A 65 -18.10 3.79 1.25
C PHE A 65 -16.96 4.76 0.89
N ILE A 66 -17.27 5.84 0.17
CA ILE A 66 -16.25 6.77 -0.34
C ILE A 66 -15.44 7.42 0.79
N PRO A 67 -16.06 7.98 1.85
CA PRO A 67 -15.26 8.56 2.95
C PRO A 67 -14.37 7.54 3.65
N VAL A 68 -14.84 6.30 3.80
CA VAL A 68 -14.06 5.22 4.41
C VAL A 68 -12.84 4.89 3.56
N LEU A 69 -13.03 4.80 2.23
CA LEU A 69 -11.94 4.52 1.31
C LEU A 69 -10.89 5.63 1.33
N VAL A 70 -11.33 6.90 1.28
CA VAL A 70 -10.42 8.05 1.31
C VAL A 70 -9.60 8.05 2.61
N GLU A 71 -10.22 7.77 3.74
CA GLU A 71 -9.52 7.67 5.02
C GLU A 71 -8.47 6.55 5.02
N GLN A 72 -8.82 5.38 4.51
CA GLN A 72 -7.91 4.24 4.41
C GLN A 72 -6.73 4.56 3.49
N LEU A 73 -6.99 5.19 2.35
CA LEU A 73 -5.92 5.58 1.43
C LEU A 73 -4.99 6.62 2.06
N GLY A 74 -5.53 7.55 2.86
CA GLY A 74 -4.72 8.52 3.58
C GLY A 74 -3.77 7.87 4.58
N LYS A 75 -4.27 6.88 5.33
CA LYS A 75 -3.43 6.13 6.28
C LYS A 75 -2.36 5.31 5.55
N ALA A 76 -2.74 4.67 4.46
CA ALA A 76 -1.79 3.91 3.64
C ALA A 76 -0.72 4.83 3.05
N ALA A 77 -1.09 6.05 2.64
CA ALA A 77 -0.14 7.02 2.11
C ALA A 77 0.95 7.36 3.12
N LEU A 78 0.61 7.53 4.40
CA LEU A 78 1.60 7.80 5.44
C LEU A 78 2.57 6.63 5.60
N GLN A 79 2.07 5.40 5.57
CA GLN A 79 2.90 4.20 5.65
C GLN A 79 3.82 4.10 4.42
N LEU A 80 3.29 4.37 3.24
CA LEU A 80 4.06 4.32 1.99
C LEU A 80 5.14 5.40 1.97
N GLU A 81 4.89 6.59 2.53
CA GLU A 81 5.93 7.61 2.68
C GLU A 81 7.11 7.11 3.50
N GLN A 82 6.84 6.44 4.61
CA GLN A 82 7.90 5.89 5.46
C GLN A 82 8.70 4.82 4.73
N ILE A 83 8.02 3.93 4.01
CA ILE A 83 8.67 2.89 3.22
C ILE A 83 9.54 3.52 2.13
N ALA A 84 9.03 4.54 1.46
CA ALA A 84 9.74 5.25 0.40
C ALA A 84 11.01 5.92 0.93
N LEU A 85 10.97 6.51 2.12
CA LEU A 85 12.15 7.09 2.75
C LEU A 85 13.23 6.03 2.98
N GLU A 86 12.85 4.86 3.42
CA GLU A 86 13.79 3.75 3.63
C GLU A 86 14.36 3.24 2.31
N GLN A 87 13.54 3.23 1.25
CA GLN A 87 13.94 2.80 -0.09
C GLN A 87 14.60 3.91 -0.91
N ARG A 88 14.64 5.14 -0.38
CA ARG A 88 15.24 6.31 -1.02
C ARG A 88 14.59 6.64 -2.36
N CYS A 89 13.27 6.62 -2.41
CA CYS A 89 12.50 6.97 -3.58
C CYS A 89 11.24 7.76 -3.21
N ALA A 90 10.52 8.26 -4.20
CA ALA A 90 9.22 8.89 -3.96
C ALA A 90 8.17 7.84 -3.65
N PRO A 91 7.11 8.16 -2.85
CA PRO A 91 6.10 7.17 -2.46
C PRO A 91 5.44 6.46 -3.64
N LEU A 92 5.11 7.17 -4.71
CA LEU A 92 4.43 6.56 -5.86
C LEU A 92 5.38 5.88 -6.83
N GLU A 93 6.69 5.97 -6.59
CA GLU A 93 7.70 5.22 -7.33
C GLU A 93 7.93 3.83 -6.75
N LEU A 94 7.33 3.53 -5.59
CA LEU A 94 7.43 2.21 -4.99
C LEU A 94 6.82 1.15 -5.92
N GLY A 95 7.49 0.01 -6.01
CA GLY A 95 6.98 -1.16 -6.71
C GLY A 95 6.55 -2.23 -5.71
N ILE A 96 5.87 -3.25 -6.21
CA ILE A 96 5.44 -4.37 -5.37
C ILE A 96 6.66 -5.06 -4.72
N GLY A 97 7.77 -5.19 -5.47
CA GLY A 97 9.01 -5.75 -4.94
C GLY A 97 9.56 -4.97 -3.76
N ASP A 98 9.42 -3.64 -3.77
CA ASP A 98 9.86 -2.80 -2.65
C ASP A 98 9.03 -3.07 -1.40
N LEU A 99 7.72 -3.24 -1.55
CA LEU A 99 6.83 -3.58 -0.45
C LEU A 99 7.15 -4.95 0.13
N VAL A 100 7.42 -5.93 -0.73
CA VAL A 100 7.82 -7.27 -0.31
C VAL A 100 9.13 -7.23 0.47
N SER A 101 10.14 -6.51 -0.04
CA SER A 101 11.43 -6.36 0.64
C SER A 101 11.26 -5.70 2.00
N TRP A 102 10.46 -4.65 2.07
CA TRP A 102 10.17 -3.97 3.33
C TRP A 102 9.50 -4.93 4.33
N GLY A 103 8.47 -5.68 3.88
CA GLY A 103 7.76 -6.62 4.73
C GLY A 103 8.66 -7.70 5.28
N GLN A 104 9.53 -8.25 4.43
CA GLN A 104 10.53 -9.25 4.86
C GLN A 104 11.52 -8.66 5.85
N GLY A 105 11.97 -7.42 5.63
CA GLY A 105 12.85 -6.74 6.57
C GLY A 105 12.21 -6.51 7.92
N GLN A 106 10.93 -6.15 7.97
CA GLN A 106 10.18 -6.00 9.21
C GLN A 106 10.06 -7.31 9.97
N ALA A 107 9.80 -8.41 9.26
CA ALA A 107 9.72 -9.74 9.87
C ALA A 107 11.08 -10.15 10.45
N ASP A 108 12.16 -9.91 9.72
CA ASP A 108 13.52 -10.21 10.18
C ASP A 108 13.89 -9.40 11.41
N GLN A 109 13.52 -8.11 11.45
CA GLN A 109 13.77 -7.26 12.62
C GLN A 109 13.02 -7.77 13.85
N ARG A 110 11.78 -8.22 13.69
CA ARG A 110 11.01 -8.78 14.80
C ARG A 110 11.65 -10.05 15.32
N LEU A 111 12.13 -10.90 14.43
CA LEU A 111 12.84 -12.13 14.84
C LEU A 111 14.15 -11.81 15.56
N ALA A 112 14.87 -10.77 15.08
CA ALA A 112 16.13 -10.35 15.72
C ALA A 112 15.91 -9.73 17.09
N LEU A 113 14.75 -9.08 17.31
CA LEU A 113 14.40 -8.47 18.59
C LEU A 113 13.81 -9.44 19.59
N THR A 114 13.36 -10.62 19.13
CA THR A 114 12.86 -11.66 20.01
C THR A 114 14.03 -12.35 20.68
N PRO A 115 14.15 -12.33 22.04
CA PRO A 115 15.26 -13.00 22.70
C PRO A 115 15.18 -14.50 22.43
N PRO A 116 16.33 -15.16 22.24
CA PRO A 116 16.31 -16.61 22.07
C PRO A 116 15.76 -17.26 23.32
N GLU A 117 14.90 -18.24 23.13
CA GLU A 117 14.37 -18.99 24.28
C GLU A 117 15.50 -19.74 24.96
N PRO A 118 15.57 -19.72 26.30
CA PRO A 118 16.59 -20.45 27.03
C PRO A 118 16.44 -21.97 26.86
#